data_191a7603dc0a25a4eac9a8d955283bd7
#
_entry.id   191a7603dc0a25a4eac9a8d955283bd7
#
_cell.length_a   1.000
_cell.length_b   1.000
_cell.length_c   1.000
_cell.angle_alpha   90.00
_cell.angle_beta   90.00
_cell.angle_gamma   90.00
#
_symmetry.space_group_name_H-M   'P 1'
#
loop_
_entity.id
_entity.type
_entity.pdbx_description
1 polymer ?
#
loop_
_entity_poly.entity_id
_entity_poly.type
_entity_poly.pdbx_seq_one_letter_code
_entity_poly.pdbx_strand_id
1 'polypeptide(L)'
;MDVSLDGKVALVTGAGPNIGSGIALALSRYGAKVACNDLVPDAAKAAVRRIERNGGIGLALSGDVSVEADVLANIAAVLEAWGRIDIVVNNAAWLHTNHILEEDLASFNRAITIAVNGNFLFTKHAAVAMIERDIRGSIVSILSSNAWQGASGFIAYATHKGGLANFVRAAAMDLAPYGIRVNSFTPAAPRPDNPELLARWRAEGRTELRPPRPPRPDRPSWWRETGTYDVRGNIPMGEPATPTDIGHCIAWLSSDYARLITGCDFVVDGGARAKYWAYTPDADAAAGPVPLIPLDATELADG
;
A
#
# COMPACT_ATOMS: atom_id res chain seq x y z
N MET A 1 19.36 -6.14 -15.84
CA MET A 1 18.49 -4.96 -16.09
C MET A 1 18.28 -4.31 -14.74
N ASP A 2 18.84 -3.13 -14.54
CA ASP A 2 18.74 -2.47 -13.24
C ASP A 2 17.65 -1.42 -13.29
N VAL A 3 16.64 -1.54 -12.41
CA VAL A 3 15.63 -0.51 -12.23
C VAL A 3 16.34 0.72 -11.69
N SER A 4 16.22 1.86 -12.38
CA SER A 4 16.71 3.15 -11.89
C SER A 4 15.61 4.19 -11.87
N LEU A 5 15.60 5.00 -10.82
CA LEU A 5 14.78 6.18 -10.66
C LEU A 5 15.63 7.44 -10.52
N ASP A 6 16.89 7.39 -10.99
CA ASP A 6 17.81 8.52 -10.96
C ASP A 6 17.21 9.74 -11.65
N GLY A 7 17.32 10.90 -11.00
CA GLY A 7 16.73 12.16 -11.47
C GLY A 7 15.22 12.27 -11.32
N LYS A 8 14.53 11.23 -10.87
CA LYS A 8 13.08 11.26 -10.56
C LYS A 8 12.83 11.82 -9.16
N VAL A 9 11.67 12.42 -9.00
CA VAL A 9 11.15 12.94 -7.73
C VAL A 9 9.87 12.20 -7.38
N ALA A 10 9.83 11.61 -6.19
CA ALA A 10 8.68 10.90 -5.65
C ALA A 10 8.06 11.65 -4.47
N LEU A 11 6.73 11.61 -4.36
CA LEU A 11 5.97 12.06 -3.21
C LEU A 11 5.18 10.89 -2.65
N VAL A 12 5.37 10.58 -1.37
CA VAL A 12 4.68 9.48 -0.65
C VAL A 12 3.83 10.06 0.46
N THR A 13 2.52 9.78 0.43
CA THR A 13 1.58 10.22 1.48
C THR A 13 1.44 9.18 2.58
N GLY A 14 1.21 9.64 3.83
CA GLY A 14 1.19 8.73 4.97
C GLY A 14 2.53 8.00 5.12
N ALA A 15 3.63 8.74 5.01
CA ALA A 15 4.99 8.20 5.06
C ALA A 15 5.46 7.79 6.47
N GLY A 16 4.52 7.64 7.41
CA GLY A 16 4.75 7.16 8.76
C GLY A 16 5.44 5.78 8.83
N PRO A 17 5.69 5.27 10.02
CA PRO A 17 6.77 4.32 10.30
C PRO A 17 6.59 2.92 9.71
N ASN A 18 5.48 2.61 9.04
CA ASN A 18 5.19 1.30 8.46
C ASN A 18 5.32 1.31 6.91
N ILE A 19 4.23 1.04 6.18
CA ILE A 19 4.22 0.86 4.71
C ILE A 19 4.82 2.08 4.01
N GLY A 20 4.34 3.29 4.30
CA GLY A 20 4.83 4.51 3.64
C GLY A 20 6.33 4.74 3.80
N SER A 21 6.87 4.52 5.01
CA SER A 21 8.31 4.65 5.26
C SER A 21 9.15 3.60 4.50
N GLY A 22 8.64 2.36 4.35
CA GLY A 22 9.32 1.32 3.57
C GLY A 22 9.32 1.63 2.07
N ILE A 23 8.18 2.09 1.55
CA ILE A 23 8.06 2.54 0.16
C ILE A 23 9.02 3.70 -0.11
N ALA A 24 9.00 4.74 0.74
CA ALA A 24 9.86 5.91 0.60
C ALA A 24 11.34 5.54 0.60
N LEU A 25 11.76 4.65 1.50
CA LEU A 25 13.14 4.15 1.52
C LEU A 25 13.50 3.38 0.25
N ALA A 26 12.62 2.50 -0.23
CA ALA A 26 12.89 1.73 -1.43
C ALA A 26 13.03 2.63 -2.66
N LEU A 27 12.10 3.57 -2.88
CA LEU A 27 12.19 4.54 -3.98
C LEU A 27 13.52 5.31 -3.95
N SER A 28 13.95 5.72 -2.76
CA SER A 28 15.23 6.41 -2.56
C SER A 28 16.44 5.53 -2.92
N ARG A 29 16.41 4.23 -2.56
CA ARG A 29 17.47 3.27 -2.92
C ARG A 29 17.59 3.04 -4.43
N TYR A 30 16.51 3.26 -5.18
CA TYR A 30 16.53 3.24 -6.64
C TYR A 30 16.91 4.59 -7.28
N GLY A 31 17.31 5.59 -6.48
CA GLY A 31 17.86 6.87 -6.95
C GLY A 31 16.87 8.04 -6.94
N ALA A 32 15.59 7.84 -6.56
CA ALA A 32 14.65 8.94 -6.47
C ALA A 32 14.95 9.87 -5.27
N LYS A 33 14.74 11.18 -5.45
CA LYS A 33 14.52 12.11 -4.34
C LYS A 33 13.10 11.92 -3.82
N VAL A 34 12.90 11.84 -2.49
CA VAL A 34 11.60 11.44 -1.95
C VAL A 34 11.06 12.46 -0.97
N ALA A 35 9.91 13.06 -1.30
CA ALA A 35 9.12 13.85 -0.37
C ALA A 35 8.19 12.93 0.44
N CYS A 36 8.23 13.06 1.74
CA CYS A 36 7.49 12.27 2.72
C CYS A 36 6.44 13.15 3.38
N ASN A 37 5.16 12.98 3.04
CA ASN A 37 4.05 13.65 3.72
C ASN A 37 3.48 12.75 4.80
N ASP A 38 3.20 13.33 5.96
CA ASP A 38 2.40 12.71 7.03
C ASP A 38 1.62 13.79 7.80
N LEU A 39 0.46 13.40 8.35
CA LEU A 39 -0.31 14.28 9.25
C LEU A 39 0.49 14.64 10.50
N VAL A 40 1.34 13.72 10.97
CA VAL A 40 2.22 13.90 12.12
C VAL A 40 3.61 14.34 11.64
N PRO A 41 4.03 15.59 11.88
CA PRO A 41 5.31 16.13 11.36
C PRO A 41 6.52 15.26 11.71
N ASP A 42 6.56 14.71 12.93
CA ASP A 42 7.68 13.90 13.38
C ASP A 42 7.75 12.51 12.69
N ALA A 43 6.61 12.01 12.22
CA ALA A 43 6.57 10.78 11.42
C ALA A 43 7.19 11.03 10.03
N ALA A 44 6.86 12.13 9.37
CA ALA A 44 7.48 12.54 8.10
C ALA A 44 9.00 12.74 8.26
N LYS A 45 9.43 13.48 9.30
CA LYS A 45 10.86 13.66 9.62
C LYS A 45 11.58 12.34 9.89
N ALA A 46 10.94 11.39 10.58
CA ALA A 46 11.53 10.08 10.85
C ALA A 46 11.72 9.26 9.54
N ALA A 47 10.77 9.33 8.61
CA ALA A 47 10.91 8.71 7.30
C ALA A 47 12.09 9.32 6.51
N VAL A 48 12.22 10.64 6.51
CA VAL A 48 13.34 11.34 5.87
C VAL A 48 14.68 10.95 6.50
N ARG A 49 14.79 10.96 7.84
CA ARG A 49 16.02 10.50 8.51
C ARG A 49 16.39 9.05 8.13
N ARG A 50 15.41 8.18 7.91
CA ARG A 50 15.66 6.81 7.44
C ARG A 50 16.23 6.79 6.03
N ILE A 51 15.75 7.65 5.13
CA ILE A 51 16.26 7.84 3.78
C ILE A 51 17.71 8.34 3.82
N GLU A 52 17.96 9.43 4.57
CA GLU A 52 19.28 10.08 4.67
C GLU A 52 20.35 9.15 5.25
N ARG A 53 20.01 8.37 6.29
CA ARG A 53 20.92 7.33 6.85
C ARG A 53 21.29 6.24 5.84
N ASN A 54 20.52 6.07 4.77
CA ASN A 54 20.81 5.15 3.67
C ASN A 54 21.40 5.87 2.43
N GLY A 55 21.84 7.13 2.58
CA GLY A 55 22.53 7.89 1.52
C GLY A 55 21.58 8.56 0.52
N GLY A 56 20.26 8.52 0.74
CA GLY A 56 19.28 9.14 -0.13
C GLY A 56 18.98 10.60 0.22
N ILE A 57 18.11 11.23 -0.58
CA ILE A 57 17.68 12.62 -0.42
C ILE A 57 16.18 12.64 -0.11
N GLY A 58 15.82 13.23 1.03
CA GLY A 58 14.43 13.33 1.48
C GLY A 58 13.98 14.76 1.75
N LEU A 59 12.66 14.98 1.70
CA LEU A 59 11.99 16.21 2.10
C LEU A 59 10.81 15.85 3.01
N ALA A 60 10.83 16.35 4.25
CA ALA A 60 9.71 16.14 5.18
C ALA A 60 8.62 17.18 4.95
N LEU A 61 7.41 16.72 4.72
CA LEU A 61 6.21 17.52 4.53
C LEU A 61 5.17 17.16 5.60
N SER A 62 4.38 18.13 6.02
CA SER A 62 3.26 17.92 6.93
C SER A 62 1.99 18.44 6.32
N GLY A 63 0.87 17.76 6.58
CA GLY A 63 -0.46 18.19 6.14
C GLY A 63 -1.46 17.03 6.09
N ASP A 64 -2.74 17.40 6.20
CA ASP A 64 -3.85 16.46 6.06
C ASP A 64 -4.14 16.25 4.57
N VAL A 65 -4.03 15.01 4.11
CA VAL A 65 -4.29 14.64 2.71
C VAL A 65 -5.71 14.94 2.24
N SER A 66 -6.65 15.10 3.16
CA SER A 66 -8.06 15.40 2.87
C SER A 66 -8.36 16.90 2.78
N VAL A 67 -7.38 17.76 3.09
CA VAL A 67 -7.48 19.23 3.03
C VAL A 67 -6.75 19.74 1.78
N GLU A 68 -7.49 20.27 0.82
CA GLU A 68 -6.94 20.69 -0.49
C GLU A 68 -5.83 21.74 -0.35
N ALA A 69 -5.94 22.67 0.60
CA ALA A 69 -4.90 23.67 0.86
C ALA A 69 -3.56 23.05 1.30
N ASP A 70 -3.62 22.01 2.15
CA ASP A 70 -2.42 21.28 2.60
C ASP A 70 -1.78 20.51 1.45
N VAL A 71 -2.62 19.89 0.60
CA VAL A 71 -2.15 19.17 -0.59
C VAL A 71 -1.44 20.12 -1.56
N LEU A 72 -2.04 21.27 -1.84
CA LEU A 72 -1.42 22.31 -2.69
C LEU A 72 -0.11 22.83 -2.12
N ALA A 73 -0.06 23.07 -0.80
CA ALA A 73 1.17 23.50 -0.13
C ALA A 73 2.27 22.42 -0.23
N ASN A 74 1.92 21.15 -0.08
CA ASN A 74 2.88 20.04 -0.22
C ASN A 74 3.40 19.90 -1.66
N ILE A 75 2.53 20.01 -2.67
CA ILE A 75 2.92 19.99 -4.09
C ILE A 75 3.86 21.16 -4.38
N ALA A 76 3.50 22.38 -3.93
CA ALA A 76 4.32 23.58 -4.12
C ALA A 76 5.71 23.44 -3.49
N ALA A 77 5.80 22.92 -2.28
CA ALA A 77 7.07 22.69 -1.58
C ALA A 77 7.98 21.69 -2.33
N VAL A 78 7.42 20.62 -2.91
CA VAL A 78 8.20 19.69 -3.74
C VAL A 78 8.71 20.36 -5.01
N LEU A 79 7.86 21.16 -5.67
CA LEU A 79 8.24 21.88 -6.88
C LEU A 79 9.27 22.98 -6.60
N GLU A 80 9.16 23.66 -5.47
CA GLU A 80 10.18 24.64 -5.03
C GLU A 80 11.53 23.96 -4.77
N ALA A 81 11.54 22.82 -4.07
CA ALA A 81 12.76 22.12 -3.70
C ALA A 81 13.45 21.46 -4.90
N TRP A 82 12.70 20.91 -5.86
CA TRP A 82 13.27 20.06 -6.91
C TRP A 82 12.75 20.29 -8.33
N GLY A 83 11.82 21.21 -8.53
CA GLY A 83 11.31 21.64 -9.84
C GLY A 83 10.37 20.67 -10.54
N ARG A 84 10.16 19.46 -9.99
CA ARG A 84 9.40 18.39 -10.65
C ARG A 84 8.74 17.41 -9.67
N ILE A 85 7.75 16.69 -10.15
CA ILE A 85 7.18 15.48 -9.52
C ILE A 85 7.02 14.44 -10.62
N ASP A 86 7.59 13.25 -10.44
CA ASP A 86 7.51 12.14 -11.40
C ASP A 86 6.66 11.00 -10.87
N ILE A 87 6.65 10.80 -9.55
CA ILE A 87 6.01 9.66 -8.91
C ILE A 87 5.18 10.17 -7.73
N VAL A 88 3.93 9.70 -7.66
CA VAL A 88 3.09 9.88 -6.46
C VAL A 88 2.66 8.52 -5.93
N VAL A 89 2.84 8.30 -4.63
CA VAL A 89 2.31 7.13 -3.95
C VAL A 89 1.28 7.56 -2.93
N ASN A 90 0.02 7.32 -3.25
CA ASN A 90 -1.12 7.56 -2.39
C ASN A 90 -1.27 6.38 -1.41
N ASN A 91 -0.65 6.52 -0.24
CA ASN A 91 -0.65 5.49 0.80
C ASN A 91 -1.45 5.89 2.04
N ALA A 92 -1.66 7.18 2.29
CA ALA A 92 -2.39 7.67 3.44
C ALA A 92 -3.81 7.08 3.53
N ALA A 93 -4.14 6.50 4.67
CA ALA A 93 -5.46 5.97 4.96
C ALA A 93 -5.66 5.83 6.48
N TRP A 94 -6.89 5.90 6.92
CA TRP A 94 -7.24 5.57 8.30
C TRP A 94 -7.79 4.15 8.36
N LEU A 95 -7.06 3.27 9.04
CA LEU A 95 -7.51 1.91 9.32
C LEU A 95 -8.49 1.93 10.49
N HIS A 96 -9.73 2.30 10.21
CA HIS A 96 -10.82 2.21 11.15
C HIS A 96 -11.52 0.86 11.03
N THR A 97 -11.81 0.24 12.18
CA THR A 97 -12.43 -1.09 12.22
C THR A 97 -13.62 -1.08 13.17
N ASN A 98 -14.81 -1.28 12.60
CA ASN A 98 -16.03 -1.45 13.37
C ASN A 98 -17.03 -2.32 12.57
N HIS A 99 -17.97 -2.96 13.28
CA HIS A 99 -19.05 -3.70 12.62
C HIS A 99 -20.12 -2.76 12.10
N ILE A 100 -20.83 -3.15 11.04
CA ILE A 100 -21.83 -2.31 10.39
C ILE A 100 -22.93 -1.82 11.35
N LEU A 101 -23.32 -2.62 12.33
CA LEU A 101 -24.35 -2.25 13.31
C LEU A 101 -23.84 -1.29 14.39
N GLU A 102 -22.55 -1.08 14.48
CA GLU A 102 -21.88 -0.26 15.51
C GLU A 102 -21.12 0.91 14.89
N GLU A 103 -21.01 0.94 13.55
CA GLU A 103 -20.33 2.00 12.84
C GLU A 103 -21.14 3.28 12.87
N ASP A 104 -20.55 4.37 13.30
CA ASP A 104 -21.16 5.68 13.22
C ASP A 104 -20.82 6.39 11.91
N LEU A 105 -21.75 7.24 11.45
CA LEU A 105 -21.62 7.94 10.18
C LEU A 105 -20.39 8.89 10.14
N ALA A 106 -20.03 9.48 11.27
CA ALA A 106 -18.90 10.43 11.33
C ALA A 106 -17.56 9.69 11.11
N SER A 107 -17.38 8.55 11.79
CA SER A 107 -16.20 7.68 11.59
C SER A 107 -16.14 7.08 10.20
N PHE A 108 -17.29 6.61 9.69
CA PHE A 108 -17.39 6.13 8.32
C PHE A 108 -16.98 7.20 7.31
N ASN A 109 -17.57 8.40 7.39
CA ASN A 109 -17.25 9.52 6.50
C ASN A 109 -15.80 9.95 6.63
N ARG A 110 -15.24 9.99 7.84
CA ARG A 110 -13.84 10.34 8.06
C ARG A 110 -12.89 9.36 7.34
N ALA A 111 -13.17 8.06 7.41
CA ALA A 111 -12.36 7.05 6.72
C ALA A 111 -12.40 7.23 5.19
N ILE A 112 -13.60 7.51 4.64
CA ILE A 112 -13.78 7.82 3.21
C ILE A 112 -13.03 9.10 2.84
N THR A 113 -13.22 10.18 3.60
CA THR A 113 -12.60 11.49 3.34
C THR A 113 -11.08 11.40 3.30
N ILE A 114 -10.45 10.78 4.29
CA ILE A 114 -9.00 10.63 4.30
C ILE A 114 -8.51 9.83 3.10
N ALA A 115 -9.11 8.68 2.84
CA ALA A 115 -8.59 7.76 1.82
C ALA A 115 -8.98 8.19 0.39
N VAL A 116 -10.26 8.49 0.15
CA VAL A 116 -10.75 8.77 -1.22
C VAL A 116 -10.43 10.19 -1.63
N ASN A 117 -10.77 11.21 -0.80
CA ASN A 117 -10.47 12.60 -1.14
C ASN A 117 -8.96 12.82 -1.20
N GLY A 118 -8.17 12.23 -0.27
CA GLY A 118 -6.71 12.32 -0.30
C GLY A 118 -6.11 11.77 -1.60
N ASN A 119 -6.55 10.59 -2.04
CA ASN A 119 -6.13 10.03 -3.33
C ASN A 119 -6.53 10.94 -4.49
N PHE A 120 -7.78 11.44 -4.51
CA PHE A 120 -8.27 12.34 -5.55
C PHE A 120 -7.44 13.63 -5.62
N LEU A 121 -7.25 14.29 -4.49
CA LEU A 121 -6.55 15.59 -4.43
C LEU A 121 -5.09 15.47 -4.87
N PHE A 122 -4.32 14.51 -4.32
CA PHE A 122 -2.94 14.32 -4.73
C PHE A 122 -2.82 13.87 -6.18
N THR A 123 -3.71 12.99 -6.67
CA THR A 123 -3.74 12.57 -8.08
C THR A 123 -4.00 13.76 -8.98
N LYS A 124 -5.03 14.57 -8.71
CA LYS A 124 -5.41 15.75 -9.50
C LYS A 124 -4.27 16.78 -9.57
N HIS A 125 -3.81 17.24 -8.41
CA HIS A 125 -2.85 18.36 -8.36
C HIS A 125 -1.44 17.95 -8.80
N ALA A 126 -1.02 16.72 -8.53
CA ALA A 126 0.24 16.22 -9.07
C ALA A 126 0.17 16.01 -10.58
N ALA A 127 -0.96 15.51 -11.12
CA ALA A 127 -1.14 15.38 -12.56
C ALA A 127 -1.09 16.74 -13.27
N VAL A 128 -1.73 17.79 -12.72
CA VAL A 128 -1.62 19.16 -13.25
C VAL A 128 -0.15 19.60 -13.27
N ALA A 129 0.58 19.42 -12.17
CA ALA A 129 2.00 19.79 -12.08
C ALA A 129 2.89 19.00 -13.06
N MET A 130 2.57 17.73 -13.31
CA MET A 130 3.24 16.89 -14.31
C MET A 130 2.97 17.38 -15.73
N ILE A 131 1.70 17.65 -16.08
CA ILE A 131 1.29 18.12 -17.41
C ILE A 131 1.95 19.46 -17.74
N GLU A 132 1.93 20.42 -16.82
CA GLU A 132 2.56 21.74 -17.00
C GLU A 132 4.07 21.67 -17.27
N ARG A 133 4.72 20.54 -16.92
CA ARG A 133 6.17 20.31 -17.06
C ARG A 133 6.55 19.24 -18.06
N ASP A 134 5.58 18.80 -18.87
CA ASP A 134 5.74 17.70 -19.83
C ASP A 134 6.34 16.41 -19.22
N ILE A 135 5.89 16.08 -18.00
CA ILE A 135 6.34 14.88 -17.27
C ILE A 135 5.32 13.76 -17.45
N ARG A 136 5.77 12.64 -18.02
CA ARG A 136 5.01 11.40 -18.11
C ARG A 136 5.19 10.59 -16.82
N GLY A 137 4.39 10.95 -15.81
CA GLY A 137 4.54 10.45 -14.46
C GLY A 137 3.92 9.08 -14.18
N SER A 138 4.08 8.63 -12.93
CA SER A 138 3.48 7.41 -12.40
C SER A 138 2.78 7.72 -11.07
N ILE A 139 1.51 7.36 -10.96
CA ILE A 139 0.71 7.51 -9.74
C ILE A 139 0.30 6.12 -9.27
N VAL A 140 0.57 5.78 -8.02
CA VAL A 140 0.27 4.47 -7.44
C VAL A 140 -0.56 4.64 -6.17
N SER A 141 -1.73 4.00 -6.13
CA SER A 141 -2.61 3.99 -4.94
C SER A 141 -2.46 2.67 -4.19
N ILE A 142 -2.21 2.74 -2.88
CA ILE A 142 -2.11 1.55 -2.04
C ILE A 142 -3.51 1.08 -1.65
N LEU A 143 -3.90 -0.07 -2.16
CA LEU A 143 -5.15 -0.74 -1.83
C LEU A 143 -4.99 -1.73 -0.65
N SER A 144 -5.78 -2.75 -0.65
CA SER A 144 -5.81 -3.85 0.32
C SER A 144 -6.59 -5.01 -0.29
N SER A 145 -6.40 -6.22 0.19
CA SER A 145 -7.28 -7.35 -0.09
C SER A 145 -8.76 -7.02 0.17
N ASN A 146 -9.04 -6.11 1.10
CA ASN A 146 -10.39 -5.63 1.42
C ASN A 146 -11.03 -4.80 0.29
N ALA A 147 -10.29 -4.42 -0.74
CA ALA A 147 -10.88 -3.84 -1.95
C ALA A 147 -11.69 -4.87 -2.76
N TRP A 148 -11.39 -6.15 -2.56
CA TRP A 148 -11.89 -7.26 -3.36
C TRP A 148 -12.63 -8.31 -2.53
N GLN A 149 -12.43 -8.33 -1.21
CA GLN A 149 -12.95 -9.32 -0.30
C GLN A 149 -13.56 -8.63 0.93
N GLY A 150 -14.72 -9.12 1.38
CA GLY A 150 -15.33 -8.66 2.62
C GLY A 150 -14.58 -9.22 3.83
N ALA A 151 -14.41 -8.37 4.85
CA ALA A 151 -13.93 -8.77 6.16
C ALA A 151 -14.82 -8.17 7.24
N SER A 152 -15.26 -8.99 8.18
CA SER A 152 -16.09 -8.54 9.30
C SER A 152 -15.37 -7.46 10.11
N GLY A 153 -16.08 -6.38 10.41
CA GLY A 153 -15.56 -5.24 11.16
C GLY A 153 -14.66 -4.30 10.35
N PHE A 154 -14.75 -4.30 9.03
CA PHE A 154 -13.97 -3.43 8.14
C PHE A 154 -14.85 -2.62 7.19
N ILE A 155 -16.10 -2.32 7.56
CA ILE A 155 -17.07 -1.73 6.63
C ILE A 155 -16.55 -0.43 5.98
N ALA A 156 -16.08 0.54 6.75
CA ALA A 156 -15.56 1.79 6.22
C ALA A 156 -14.28 1.58 5.40
N TYR A 157 -13.36 0.74 5.92
CA TYR A 157 -12.09 0.44 5.26
C TYR A 157 -12.28 -0.30 3.94
N ALA A 158 -13.12 -1.33 3.89
CA ALA A 158 -13.43 -2.07 2.68
C ALA A 158 -14.12 -1.18 1.63
N THR A 159 -15.04 -0.31 2.08
CA THR A 159 -15.74 0.63 1.19
C THR A 159 -14.78 1.56 0.48
N HIS A 160 -13.88 2.25 1.20
CA HIS A 160 -12.97 3.17 0.54
C HIS A 160 -11.93 2.44 -0.31
N LYS A 161 -11.43 1.26 0.10
CA LYS A 161 -10.47 0.50 -0.72
C LYS A 161 -11.12 -0.05 -2.00
N GLY A 162 -12.38 -0.50 -1.94
CA GLY A 162 -13.18 -0.88 -3.11
C GLY A 162 -13.44 0.29 -4.05
N GLY A 163 -13.82 1.45 -3.50
CA GLY A 163 -14.00 2.68 -4.27
C GLY A 163 -12.72 3.12 -4.99
N LEU A 164 -11.58 3.07 -4.30
CA LEU A 164 -10.27 3.40 -4.88
C LEU A 164 -9.86 2.44 -6.00
N ALA A 165 -10.24 1.17 -5.95
CA ALA A 165 -9.94 0.23 -7.03
C ALA A 165 -10.58 0.65 -8.36
N ASN A 166 -11.78 1.25 -8.33
CA ASN A 166 -12.42 1.78 -9.54
C ASN A 166 -11.94 3.21 -9.87
N PHE A 167 -11.67 4.04 -8.85
CA PHE A 167 -11.06 5.36 -9.04
C PHE A 167 -9.76 5.28 -9.86
N VAL A 168 -8.88 4.32 -9.56
CA VAL A 168 -7.63 4.11 -10.29
C VAL A 168 -7.87 3.84 -11.78
N ARG A 169 -8.88 3.04 -12.12
CA ARG A 169 -9.21 2.77 -13.53
C ARG A 169 -9.72 4.00 -14.25
N ALA A 170 -10.60 4.77 -13.62
CA ALA A 170 -11.13 6.01 -14.19
C ALA A 170 -10.00 7.05 -14.38
N ALA A 171 -9.21 7.30 -13.35
CA ALA A 171 -8.09 8.23 -13.42
C ALA A 171 -7.02 7.81 -14.45
N ALA A 172 -6.80 6.50 -14.62
CA ALA A 172 -5.91 5.99 -15.65
C ALA A 172 -6.39 6.35 -17.07
N MET A 173 -7.69 6.29 -17.33
CA MET A 173 -8.25 6.67 -18.63
C MET A 173 -8.17 8.16 -18.87
N ASP A 174 -8.46 8.98 -17.86
CA ASP A 174 -8.40 10.44 -17.97
C ASP A 174 -6.96 10.96 -18.18
N LEU A 175 -5.96 10.28 -17.59
CA LEU A 175 -4.57 10.73 -17.58
C LEU A 175 -3.69 10.04 -18.64
N ALA A 176 -4.15 8.97 -19.27
CA ALA A 176 -3.42 8.27 -20.34
C ALA A 176 -3.06 9.17 -21.54
N PRO A 177 -3.93 10.10 -22.02
CA PRO A 177 -3.59 11.02 -23.12
C PRO A 177 -2.38 11.92 -22.82
N TYR A 178 -2.07 12.15 -21.53
CA TYR A 178 -0.91 12.93 -21.08
C TYR A 178 0.32 12.06 -20.80
N GLY A 179 0.23 10.75 -21.04
CA GLY A 179 1.31 9.80 -20.75
C GLY A 179 1.51 9.53 -19.26
N ILE A 180 0.60 9.97 -18.40
CA ILE A 180 0.64 9.70 -16.96
C ILE A 180 -0.05 8.37 -16.69
N ARG A 181 0.63 7.48 -15.98
CA ARG A 181 0.13 6.15 -15.63
C ARG A 181 -0.45 6.17 -14.23
N VAL A 182 -1.61 5.56 -14.04
CA VAL A 182 -2.25 5.41 -12.73
C VAL A 182 -2.52 3.94 -12.47
N ASN A 183 -1.94 3.40 -11.40
CA ASN A 183 -2.08 1.99 -11.04
C ASN A 183 -2.37 1.85 -9.55
N SER A 184 -2.73 0.65 -9.13
CA SER A 184 -2.85 0.32 -7.71
C SER A 184 -1.96 -0.85 -7.31
N PHE A 185 -1.73 -0.95 -6.01
CA PHE A 185 -0.94 -2.00 -5.40
C PHE A 185 -1.70 -2.56 -4.19
N THR A 186 -1.94 -3.86 -4.19
CA THR A 186 -2.69 -4.58 -3.14
C THR A 186 -1.76 -5.48 -2.34
N PRO A 187 -1.28 -5.05 -1.15
CA PRO A 187 -0.54 -5.91 -0.24
C PRO A 187 -1.48 -6.72 0.66
N ALA A 188 -1.02 -7.86 1.16
CA ALA A 188 -1.63 -8.55 2.30
C ALA A 188 -0.87 -8.20 3.58
N ALA A 189 -1.57 -7.58 4.53
CA ALA A 189 -1.15 -7.29 5.92
C ALA A 189 0.37 -7.33 6.17
N PRO A 190 1.15 -6.39 5.62
CA PRO A 190 2.61 -6.47 5.59
C PRO A 190 3.21 -6.48 6.99
N ARG A 191 4.25 -7.29 7.17
CA ARG A 191 5.02 -7.35 8.41
C ARG A 191 5.97 -6.16 8.45
N PRO A 192 5.95 -5.33 9.52
CA PRO A 192 6.89 -4.21 9.64
C PRO A 192 8.35 -4.64 9.57
N ASP A 193 9.15 -3.88 8.84
CA ASP A 193 10.60 -4.06 8.69
C ASP A 193 11.42 -2.86 9.21
N ASN A 194 10.75 -1.84 9.76
CA ASN A 194 11.42 -0.69 10.36
C ASN A 194 11.96 -1.04 11.75
N PRO A 195 13.29 -1.04 11.97
CA PRO A 195 13.87 -1.41 13.26
C PRO A 195 13.41 -0.56 14.43
N GLU A 196 13.20 0.76 14.22
CA GLU A 196 12.74 1.67 15.26
C GLU A 196 11.29 1.37 15.67
N LEU A 197 10.42 1.06 14.70
CA LEU A 197 9.06 0.63 14.94
C LEU A 197 9.03 -0.69 15.70
N LEU A 198 9.84 -1.65 15.29
CA LEU A 198 9.93 -2.95 15.94
C LEU A 198 10.49 -2.84 17.37
N ALA A 199 11.47 -1.98 17.61
CA ALA A 199 12.01 -1.71 18.95
C ALA A 199 10.93 -1.09 19.85
N ARG A 200 10.17 -0.09 19.35
CA ARG A 200 9.04 0.49 20.09
C ARG A 200 7.98 -0.55 20.43
N TRP A 201 7.59 -1.39 19.49
CA TRP A 201 6.61 -2.45 19.74
C TRP A 201 7.08 -3.45 20.78
N ARG A 202 8.36 -3.85 20.77
CA ARG A 202 8.94 -4.69 21.81
C ARG A 202 8.88 -4.05 23.19
N ALA A 203 9.18 -2.75 23.26
CA ALA A 203 9.10 -1.97 24.50
C ALA A 203 7.66 -1.85 25.02
N GLU A 204 6.67 -1.79 24.12
CA GLU A 204 5.23 -1.78 24.44
C GLU A 204 4.64 -3.18 24.70
N GLY A 205 5.46 -4.24 24.65
CA GLY A 205 4.99 -5.64 24.78
C GLY A 205 4.11 -6.12 23.62
N ARG A 206 4.17 -5.46 22.47
CA ARG A 206 3.37 -5.80 21.29
C ARG A 206 4.11 -6.82 20.44
N THR A 207 3.48 -7.97 20.23
CA THR A 207 3.98 -9.04 19.35
C THR A 207 3.29 -9.06 18.00
N GLU A 208 2.14 -8.37 17.85
CA GLU A 208 1.28 -8.40 16.66
C GLU A 208 0.95 -7.01 16.15
N LEU A 209 0.63 -6.94 14.85
CA LEU A 209 0.15 -5.74 14.16
C LEU A 209 -1.13 -5.15 14.79
N ARG A 210 -1.92 -5.99 15.45
CA ARG A 210 -3.17 -5.61 16.11
C ARG A 210 -3.28 -6.32 17.46
N PRO A 211 -3.68 -5.61 18.52
CA PRO A 211 -4.07 -6.29 19.74
C PRO A 211 -5.29 -7.17 19.46
N PRO A 212 -5.39 -8.35 20.13
CA PRO A 212 -6.60 -9.15 20.07
C PRO A 212 -7.80 -8.29 20.49
N ARG A 213 -8.91 -8.43 19.78
CA ARG A 213 -10.14 -7.73 20.18
C ARG A 213 -10.58 -8.24 21.55
N PRO A 214 -11.01 -7.34 22.48
CA PRO A 214 -11.54 -7.79 23.75
C PRO A 214 -12.78 -8.67 23.52
N PRO A 215 -13.01 -9.68 24.37
CA PRO A 215 -14.25 -10.45 24.35
C PRO A 215 -15.46 -9.54 24.41
N ARG A 216 -16.50 -9.83 23.66
CA ARG A 216 -17.75 -9.08 23.64
C ARG A 216 -18.86 -9.88 24.32
N PRO A 217 -19.01 -9.77 25.65
CA PRO A 217 -19.96 -10.55 26.43
C PRO A 217 -21.44 -10.20 26.14
N ASP A 218 -21.68 -9.06 25.46
CA ASP A 218 -22.98 -8.52 25.09
C ASP A 218 -23.57 -9.11 23.80
N ARG A 219 -22.87 -10.05 23.16
CA ARG A 219 -23.32 -10.67 21.91
C ARG A 219 -24.37 -11.76 22.17
N PRO A 220 -25.38 -11.89 21.30
CA PRO A 220 -26.36 -12.97 21.37
C PRO A 220 -25.71 -14.35 21.32
N SER A 221 -26.31 -15.36 21.97
CA SER A 221 -25.77 -16.73 22.06
C SER A 221 -25.59 -17.44 20.70
N TRP A 222 -26.27 -16.98 19.66
CA TRP A 222 -26.11 -17.49 18.28
C TRP A 222 -24.96 -16.82 17.53
N TRP A 223 -24.39 -15.71 18.06
CA TRP A 223 -23.26 -15.03 17.45
C TRP A 223 -21.98 -15.85 17.66
N ARG A 224 -21.31 -16.19 16.58
CA ARG A 224 -20.02 -16.87 16.66
C ARG A 224 -18.93 -15.88 16.31
N GLU A 225 -17.89 -15.79 17.13
CA GLU A 225 -16.68 -15.11 16.74
C GLU A 225 -16.12 -15.85 15.52
N THR A 226 -16.07 -15.16 14.38
CA THR A 226 -15.23 -15.60 13.29
C THR A 226 -13.82 -15.51 13.80
N GLY A 227 -13.11 -16.62 13.89
CA GLY A 227 -11.84 -16.81 14.60
C GLY A 227 -10.82 -15.70 14.36
N THR A 228 -9.86 -15.64 15.24
CA THR A 228 -8.71 -14.74 15.13
C THR A 228 -8.13 -14.85 13.71
N TYR A 229 -8.09 -13.71 12.99
CA TYR A 229 -7.50 -13.66 11.68
C TYR A 229 -5.99 -13.92 11.82
N ASP A 230 -5.58 -15.17 11.69
CA ASP A 230 -4.19 -15.53 11.56
C ASP A 230 -3.73 -15.16 10.15
N VAL A 231 -3.00 -14.06 10.07
CA VAL A 231 -2.46 -13.58 8.79
C VAL A 231 -1.52 -14.62 8.17
N ARG A 232 -0.77 -15.35 9.00
CA ARG A 232 0.23 -16.33 8.53
C ARG A 232 -0.44 -17.57 7.97
N GLY A 233 -1.43 -18.12 8.65
CA GLY A 233 -2.24 -19.24 8.17
C GLY A 233 -3.08 -18.93 6.93
N ASN A 234 -3.12 -17.65 6.51
CA ASN A 234 -3.88 -17.24 5.36
C ASN A 234 -3.02 -16.86 4.14
N ILE A 235 -1.70 -16.92 4.23
CA ILE A 235 -0.77 -16.61 3.13
C ILE A 235 -0.12 -17.92 2.65
N PRO A 236 -0.47 -18.43 1.44
CA PRO A 236 0.07 -19.70 0.95
C PRO A 236 1.61 -19.77 0.90
N MET A 237 2.29 -18.66 0.63
CA MET A 237 3.76 -18.60 0.65
C MET A 237 4.36 -18.62 2.08
N GLY A 238 3.54 -18.66 3.14
CA GLY A 238 3.97 -18.81 4.53
C GLY A 238 4.42 -17.51 5.21
N GLU A 239 4.68 -16.45 4.48
CA GLU A 239 5.10 -15.17 5.04
C GLU A 239 4.44 -13.96 4.36
N PRO A 240 4.12 -12.89 5.10
CA PRO A 240 3.63 -11.65 4.53
C PRO A 240 4.80 -10.83 3.95
N ALA A 241 4.50 -10.05 2.89
CA ALA A 241 5.42 -9.06 2.38
C ALA A 241 5.81 -8.04 3.47
N THR A 242 7.00 -7.45 3.31
CA THR A 242 7.44 -6.31 4.12
C THR A 242 7.12 -4.99 3.41
N PRO A 243 7.10 -3.83 4.12
CA PRO A 243 7.03 -2.51 3.49
C PRO A 243 8.12 -2.27 2.43
N THR A 244 9.31 -2.84 2.62
CA THR A 244 10.40 -2.73 1.64
C THR A 244 10.11 -3.56 0.38
N ASP A 245 9.56 -4.77 0.49
CA ASP A 245 9.14 -5.59 -0.66
C ASP A 245 8.08 -4.85 -1.50
N ILE A 246 7.11 -4.23 -0.84
CA ILE A 246 6.12 -3.37 -1.50
C ILE A 246 6.81 -2.24 -2.26
N GLY A 247 7.78 -1.58 -1.62
CA GLY A 247 8.54 -0.49 -2.21
C GLY A 247 9.33 -0.90 -3.45
N HIS A 248 9.93 -2.09 -3.49
CA HIS A 248 10.63 -2.62 -4.66
C HIS A 248 9.68 -2.78 -5.86
N CYS A 249 8.49 -3.35 -5.63
CA CYS A 249 7.49 -3.49 -6.69
C CYS A 249 6.99 -2.12 -7.19
N ILE A 250 6.80 -1.15 -6.30
CA ILE A 250 6.38 0.21 -6.67
C ILE A 250 7.48 0.93 -7.44
N ALA A 251 8.76 0.75 -7.08
CA ALA A 251 9.88 1.30 -7.83
C ALA A 251 9.91 0.79 -9.27
N TRP A 252 9.75 -0.53 -9.47
CA TRP A 252 9.62 -1.11 -10.81
C TRP A 252 8.41 -0.55 -11.57
N LEU A 253 7.23 -0.51 -10.94
CA LEU A 253 6.01 0.00 -11.55
C LEU A 253 6.13 1.49 -11.91
N SER A 254 6.97 2.24 -11.20
CA SER A 254 7.22 3.67 -11.44
C SER A 254 8.35 3.91 -12.46
N SER A 255 9.08 2.89 -12.85
CA SER A 255 10.17 2.98 -13.83
C SER A 255 9.67 2.96 -15.27
N ASP A 256 10.57 3.20 -16.20
CA ASP A 256 10.30 3.16 -17.64
C ASP A 256 10.02 1.75 -18.16
N TYR A 257 10.40 0.70 -17.41
CA TYR A 257 10.03 -0.69 -17.73
C TYR A 257 8.52 -0.95 -17.69
N ALA A 258 7.79 -0.16 -16.89
CA ALA A 258 6.35 -0.24 -16.76
C ALA A 258 5.59 0.79 -17.65
N ARG A 259 6.22 1.37 -18.68
CA ARG A 259 5.71 2.50 -19.46
C ARG A 259 4.36 2.28 -20.16
N LEU A 260 3.94 1.05 -20.35
CA LEU A 260 2.63 0.70 -20.96
C LEU A 260 1.64 0.10 -19.95
N ILE A 261 1.94 0.19 -18.65
CA ILE A 261 1.09 -0.35 -17.60
C ILE A 261 0.32 0.79 -16.94
N THR A 262 -1.00 0.83 -17.13
CA THR A 262 -1.91 1.77 -16.50
C THR A 262 -3.27 1.13 -16.26
N GLY A 263 -4.01 1.55 -15.23
CA GLY A 263 -5.33 1.02 -14.86
C GLY A 263 -5.29 -0.36 -14.19
N CYS A 264 -4.12 -0.88 -13.85
CA CYS A 264 -3.92 -2.21 -13.29
C CYS A 264 -3.83 -2.20 -11.76
N ASP A 265 -4.21 -3.34 -11.13
CA ASP A 265 -3.93 -3.63 -9.72
C ASP A 265 -2.86 -4.70 -9.62
N PHE A 266 -1.78 -4.40 -8.91
CA PHE A 266 -0.69 -5.32 -8.65
C PHE A 266 -0.85 -5.95 -7.27
N VAL A 267 -1.13 -7.26 -7.26
CA VAL A 267 -1.35 -8.01 -6.03
C VAL A 267 -0.05 -8.66 -5.59
N VAL A 268 0.43 -8.29 -4.39
CA VAL A 268 1.60 -8.88 -3.76
C VAL A 268 1.20 -9.32 -2.36
N ASP A 269 0.60 -10.49 -2.28
CA ASP A 269 -0.09 -10.99 -1.10
C ASP A 269 0.30 -12.44 -0.73
N GLY A 270 1.33 -12.98 -1.38
CA GLY A 270 1.79 -14.36 -1.17
C GLY A 270 0.73 -15.41 -1.51
N GLY A 271 -0.21 -15.08 -2.41
CA GLY A 271 -1.29 -15.97 -2.84
C GLY A 271 -2.56 -15.90 -1.97
N ALA A 272 -2.63 -14.97 -1.01
CA ALA A 272 -3.77 -14.87 -0.09
C ALA A 272 -5.12 -14.69 -0.81
N ARG A 273 -5.16 -13.98 -1.95
CA ARG A 273 -6.37 -13.78 -2.77
C ARG A 273 -6.63 -14.89 -3.78
N ALA A 274 -5.58 -15.62 -4.17
CA ALA A 274 -5.69 -16.64 -5.23
C ALA A 274 -6.33 -17.95 -4.74
N LYS A 275 -6.32 -18.21 -3.44
CA LYS A 275 -6.89 -19.42 -2.85
C LYS A 275 -8.42 -19.42 -2.90
N TYR A 276 -9.02 -20.57 -3.12
CA TYR A 276 -10.47 -20.77 -3.19
C TYR A 276 -11.12 -20.93 -1.81
N TRP A 277 -10.47 -21.63 -0.88
CA TRP A 277 -10.92 -21.85 0.51
C TRP A 277 -9.84 -21.51 1.52
N ALA A 278 -10.18 -21.58 2.81
CA ALA A 278 -9.23 -21.36 3.89
C ALA A 278 -8.05 -22.31 3.72
N TYR A 279 -6.87 -21.74 3.54
CA TYR A 279 -5.62 -22.49 3.51
C TYR A 279 -5.18 -22.79 4.95
N THR A 280 -4.93 -24.04 5.26
CA THR A 280 -4.41 -24.50 6.55
C THR A 280 -3.01 -25.05 6.34
N PRO A 281 -1.95 -24.27 6.61
CA PRO A 281 -0.56 -24.69 6.36
C PRO A 281 -0.20 -26.03 7.00
N ASP A 282 -0.73 -26.31 8.19
CA ASP A 282 -0.40 -27.51 8.95
C ASP A 282 -0.97 -28.80 8.34
N ALA A 283 -2.11 -28.72 7.66
CA ALA A 283 -2.69 -29.88 6.99
C ALA A 283 -1.91 -30.25 5.71
N ASP A 284 -1.39 -29.25 5.01
CA ASP A 284 -0.63 -29.45 3.76
C ASP A 284 0.85 -29.73 4.05
N ALA A 285 1.42 -29.16 5.13
CA ALA A 285 2.78 -29.45 5.57
C ALA A 285 2.95 -30.90 6.06
N ALA A 286 1.89 -31.51 6.62
CA ALA A 286 1.88 -32.93 7.01
C ALA A 286 1.93 -33.89 5.80
N ALA A 287 1.52 -33.43 4.62
CA ALA A 287 1.54 -34.24 3.40
C ALA A 287 2.93 -34.32 2.74
N GLY A 288 3.90 -33.51 3.19
CA GLY A 288 5.20 -33.38 2.55
C GLY A 288 5.14 -32.69 1.17
N PRO A 289 6.28 -32.39 0.55
CA PRO A 289 6.30 -31.87 -0.79
C PRO A 289 5.66 -32.89 -1.73
N VAL A 290 4.69 -32.46 -2.53
CA VAL A 290 4.11 -33.28 -3.61
C VAL A 290 5.28 -33.71 -4.49
N PRO A 291 5.56 -35.03 -4.64
CA PRO A 291 6.62 -35.47 -5.51
C PRO A 291 6.30 -34.97 -6.93
N LEU A 292 7.24 -34.27 -7.54
CA LEU A 292 7.15 -33.95 -8.96
C LEU A 292 7.06 -35.30 -9.70
N ILE A 293 5.94 -35.57 -10.33
CA ILE A 293 5.81 -36.71 -11.23
C ILE A 293 6.76 -36.40 -12.39
N PRO A 294 7.86 -37.19 -12.60
CA PRO A 294 8.68 -36.97 -13.78
C PRO A 294 7.77 -37.13 -15.00
N LEU A 295 7.69 -36.10 -15.82
CA LEU A 295 7.11 -36.25 -17.17
C LEU A 295 8.03 -37.22 -17.90
N ASP A 296 7.60 -38.46 -18.03
CA ASP A 296 8.32 -39.45 -18.83
C ASP A 296 8.18 -38.99 -20.28
N ALA A 297 9.28 -38.52 -20.85
CA ALA A 297 9.30 -38.01 -22.22
C ALA A 297 8.88 -39.06 -23.28
N THR A 298 8.71 -40.31 -22.87
CA THR A 298 8.23 -41.38 -23.73
C THR A 298 6.73 -41.46 -23.84
N GLU A 299 5.94 -40.91 -22.90
CA GLU A 299 4.47 -40.93 -22.99
C GLU A 299 3.90 -39.79 -23.87
N LEU A 300 4.71 -38.82 -24.30
CA LEU A 300 4.30 -37.74 -25.20
C LEU A 300 4.47 -38.06 -26.70
N ALA A 301 4.98 -39.24 -27.04
CA ALA A 301 5.25 -39.63 -28.42
C ALA A 301 4.14 -40.43 -29.09
N ASP A 302 3.10 -40.88 -28.35
CA ASP A 302 2.04 -41.76 -28.85
C ASP A 302 0.62 -41.16 -28.74
N GLY A 303 0.49 -39.80 -28.81
CA GLY A 303 -0.80 -39.11 -28.82
C GLY A 303 -1.01 -38.24 -30.05
#